data_8cfcd04a3bcca207af4181001044e438
#
_entry.id   8cfcd04a3bcca207af4181001044e438
#
_cell.length_a   1.000
_cell.length_b   1.000
_cell.length_c   1.000
_cell.angle_alpha   90.00
_cell.angle_beta   90.00
_cell.angle_gamma   90.00
#
_symmetry.space_group_name_H-M   'P 1'
#
loop_
_entity.id
_entity.type
_entity.pdbx_description
1 polymer ?
#
loop_
_entity_poly.entity_id
_entity_poly.type
_entity_poly.pdbx_seq_one_letter_code
_entity_poly.pdbx_strand_id
1 'polypeptide(L)'
;MWHQLLKEIQQGNSKALARTISLVENEFENYFDFLQLLPVSSAKIIGITGPPGAGKSTLTDALIGEMIAQEKKVGVLCVDPSSPFNLGALLGDRIRMSEWYNHPDVFIRSLATRGSLGGLHPKILEIADVMKAANFDFIIIETVGVGQSEVEIAGLADATVVVVVPEAGDEVQTMKAGLMEIADIFVVNKADRPDADVFVKNLRSILTPAHKTGIPVIKTIASRKEGVKELFEKITDQLKVTASTDRKYFLMAERAYQLIEQYRMKDISKEDLRKEIESKQNLNLYQFIQQYFN
;
A
#
# COMPACT_ATOMS: atom_id res chain seq x y z
N MET A 1 4.37 1.39 28.96
CA MET A 1 3.69 2.13 27.88
C MET A 1 3.26 1.18 26.74
N TRP A 2 4.17 0.48 26.09
CA TRP A 2 3.86 -0.35 24.90
C TRP A 2 2.85 -1.48 25.16
N HIS A 3 2.98 -2.26 26.23
CA HIS A 3 2.01 -3.31 26.60
C HIS A 3 0.58 -2.75 26.82
N GLN A 4 0.47 -1.57 27.41
CA GLN A 4 -0.84 -0.94 27.62
C GLN A 4 -1.45 -0.51 26.30
N LEU A 5 -0.65 0.10 25.40
CA LEU A 5 -1.10 0.47 24.07
C LEU A 5 -1.57 -0.75 23.27
N LEU A 6 -0.81 -1.85 23.29
CA LEU A 6 -1.20 -3.09 22.60
C LEU A 6 -2.56 -3.61 23.11
N LYS A 7 -2.74 -3.66 24.41
CA LYS A 7 -4.00 -4.09 25.03
C LYS A 7 -5.18 -3.21 24.58
N GLU A 8 -4.98 -1.90 24.57
CA GLU A 8 -6.02 -0.95 24.13
C GLU A 8 -6.33 -1.08 22.63
N ILE A 9 -5.30 -1.29 21.77
CA ILE A 9 -5.46 -1.56 20.34
C ILE A 9 -6.32 -2.82 20.12
N GLN A 10 -6.00 -3.89 20.82
CA GLN A 10 -6.76 -5.15 20.74
C GLN A 10 -8.20 -5.02 21.21
N GLN A 11 -8.49 -4.03 22.06
CA GLN A 11 -9.84 -3.67 22.48
C GLN A 11 -10.57 -2.73 21.50
N GLY A 12 -9.95 -2.40 20.38
CA GLY A 12 -10.54 -1.53 19.36
C GLY A 12 -10.43 -0.02 19.65
N ASN A 13 -9.52 0.39 20.54
CA ASN A 13 -9.32 1.81 20.84
C ASN A 13 -8.57 2.51 19.68
N SER A 14 -9.30 3.24 18.84
CA SER A 14 -8.77 3.96 17.69
C SER A 14 -7.78 5.07 18.07
N LYS A 15 -7.92 5.69 19.24
CA LYS A 15 -6.96 6.70 19.74
C LYS A 15 -5.63 6.07 20.12
N ALA A 16 -5.67 4.91 20.78
CA ALA A 16 -4.46 4.14 21.09
C ALA A 16 -3.76 3.68 19.81
N LEU A 17 -4.53 3.19 18.83
CA LEU A 17 -3.99 2.83 17.50
C LEU A 17 -3.32 4.01 16.83
N ALA A 18 -3.98 5.17 16.71
CA ALA A 18 -3.42 6.37 16.10
C ALA A 18 -2.14 6.84 16.79
N ARG A 19 -2.12 6.80 18.14
CA ARG A 19 -0.92 7.13 18.94
C ARG A 19 0.22 6.16 18.67
N THR A 20 -0.06 4.87 18.65
CA THR A 20 0.96 3.82 18.41
C THR A 20 1.56 3.95 17.02
N ILE A 21 0.72 4.18 15.99
CA ILE A 21 1.21 4.45 14.64
C ILE A 21 2.17 5.65 14.64
N SER A 22 1.82 6.75 15.30
CA SER A 22 2.69 7.93 15.37
C SER A 22 4.00 7.65 16.11
N LEU A 23 4.00 6.81 17.15
CA LEU A 23 5.21 6.42 17.86
C LEU A 23 6.13 5.54 17.01
N VAL A 24 5.55 4.59 16.25
CA VAL A 24 6.30 3.73 15.31
C VAL A 24 6.82 4.55 14.12
N GLU A 25 5.98 5.45 13.58
CA GLU A 25 6.35 6.37 12.49
C GLU A 25 7.58 7.24 12.82
N ASN A 26 7.73 7.62 14.10
CA ASN A 26 8.82 8.44 14.60
C ASN A 26 9.90 7.65 15.34
N GLU A 27 9.92 6.33 15.21
CA GLU A 27 10.93 5.44 15.82
C GLU A 27 11.13 5.70 17.33
N PHE A 28 10.02 5.91 18.05
CA PHE A 28 10.08 6.19 19.47
C PHE A 28 10.75 5.04 20.23
N GLU A 29 11.41 5.35 21.33
CA GLU A 29 12.20 4.43 22.14
C GLU A 29 11.53 3.06 22.34
N ASN A 30 12.26 1.98 22.06
CA ASN A 30 11.82 0.58 22.14
C ASN A 30 10.63 0.21 21.20
N TYR A 31 10.42 0.96 20.08
CA TYR A 31 9.37 0.63 19.13
C TYR A 31 9.60 -0.74 18.46
N PHE A 32 10.86 -1.10 18.22
CA PHE A 32 11.19 -2.38 17.60
C PHE A 32 10.88 -3.57 18.54
N ASP A 33 11.16 -3.44 19.83
CA ASP A 33 10.80 -4.45 20.83
C ASP A 33 9.27 -4.59 20.94
N PHE A 34 8.54 -3.48 20.81
CA PHE A 34 7.10 -3.51 20.73
C PHE A 34 6.60 -4.29 19.52
N LEU A 35 7.20 -4.13 18.34
CA LEU A 35 6.79 -4.87 17.14
C LEU A 35 6.90 -6.40 17.32
N GLN A 36 7.86 -6.86 18.13
CA GLN A 36 8.01 -8.28 18.45
C GLN A 36 6.87 -8.84 19.32
N LEU A 37 6.12 -7.97 20.00
CA LEU A 37 4.97 -8.35 20.83
C LEU A 37 3.66 -8.44 20.04
N LEU A 38 3.64 -8.00 18.77
CA LEU A 38 2.42 -8.00 17.96
C LEU A 38 1.92 -9.42 17.73
N PRO A 39 0.61 -9.66 17.87
CA PRO A 39 0.03 -10.97 17.63
C PRO A 39 0.04 -11.33 16.14
N VAL A 40 0.06 -12.62 15.86
CA VAL A 40 -0.25 -13.10 14.51
C VAL A 40 -1.72 -12.78 14.20
N SER A 41 -1.98 -12.19 13.04
CA SER A 41 -3.31 -11.74 12.63
C SER A 41 -3.73 -12.40 11.33
N SER A 42 -5.04 -12.58 11.17
CA SER A 42 -5.69 -13.04 9.94
C SER A 42 -6.11 -11.90 9.01
N ALA A 43 -5.99 -10.65 9.46
CA ALA A 43 -6.34 -9.46 8.66
C ALA A 43 -5.62 -9.49 7.30
N LYS A 44 -6.37 -9.16 6.24
CA LYS A 44 -5.87 -9.18 4.87
C LYS A 44 -5.54 -7.78 4.39
N ILE A 45 -4.40 -7.62 3.75
CA ILE A 45 -3.98 -6.36 3.14
C ILE A 45 -4.38 -6.33 1.68
N ILE A 46 -5.12 -5.31 1.29
CA ILE A 46 -5.52 -5.01 -0.07
C ILE A 46 -4.75 -3.76 -0.53
N GLY A 47 -3.87 -3.91 -1.51
CA GLY A 47 -3.16 -2.80 -2.13
C GLY A 47 -3.99 -2.20 -3.27
N ILE A 48 -4.22 -0.90 -3.24
CA ILE A 48 -4.88 -0.17 -4.34
C ILE A 48 -3.85 0.78 -4.95
N THR A 49 -3.54 0.55 -6.22
CA THR A 49 -2.56 1.33 -6.97
C THR A 49 -3.07 1.69 -8.37
N GLY A 50 -2.31 2.51 -9.09
CA GLY A 50 -2.65 2.97 -10.44
C GLY A 50 -2.36 4.46 -10.62
N PRO A 51 -2.47 5.02 -11.84
CA PRO A 51 -2.06 6.37 -12.15
C PRO A 51 -2.86 7.43 -11.36
N PRO A 52 -2.32 8.65 -11.25
CA PRO A 52 -3.04 9.79 -10.69
C PRO A 52 -4.34 10.03 -11.45
N GLY A 53 -5.39 10.42 -10.75
CA GLY A 53 -6.68 10.69 -11.38
C GLY A 53 -7.49 9.45 -11.79
N ALA A 54 -6.98 8.23 -11.63
CA ALA A 54 -7.74 7.00 -11.92
C ALA A 54 -8.95 6.79 -10.99
N GLY A 55 -9.04 7.55 -9.89
CA GLY A 55 -10.16 7.48 -8.95
C GLY A 55 -9.97 6.45 -7.85
N LYS A 56 -8.72 6.16 -7.48
CA LYS A 56 -8.37 5.23 -6.39
C LYS A 56 -9.10 5.56 -5.08
N SER A 57 -9.01 6.79 -4.60
CA SER A 57 -9.64 7.21 -3.33
C SER A 57 -11.17 7.12 -3.38
N THR A 58 -11.79 7.40 -4.54
CA THR A 58 -13.24 7.21 -4.72
C THR A 58 -13.60 5.72 -4.72
N LEU A 59 -12.75 4.88 -5.29
CA LEU A 59 -12.94 3.43 -5.27
C LEU A 59 -12.73 2.87 -3.85
N THR A 60 -11.72 3.36 -3.13
CA THR A 60 -11.47 3.01 -1.73
C THR A 60 -12.68 3.34 -0.86
N ASP A 61 -13.24 4.54 -1.01
CA ASP A 61 -14.46 4.98 -0.32
C ASP A 61 -15.65 4.05 -0.60
N ALA A 62 -15.87 3.73 -1.86
CA ALA A 62 -16.95 2.81 -2.26
C ALA A 62 -16.74 1.37 -1.74
N LEU A 63 -15.48 0.89 -1.71
CA LEU A 63 -15.14 -0.41 -1.14
C LEU A 63 -15.35 -0.47 0.38
N ILE A 64 -15.00 0.60 1.11
CA ILE A 64 -15.33 0.70 2.54
C ILE A 64 -16.82 0.49 2.75
N GLY A 65 -17.67 1.19 1.96
CA GLY A 65 -19.12 1.04 2.06
C GLY A 65 -19.61 -0.38 1.83
N GLU A 66 -19.06 -1.08 0.83
CA GLU A 66 -19.40 -2.48 0.55
C GLU A 66 -18.95 -3.42 1.68
N MET A 67 -17.75 -3.20 2.24
CA MET A 67 -17.23 -3.99 3.36
C MET A 67 -18.06 -3.78 4.63
N ILE A 68 -18.42 -2.56 4.95
CA ILE A 68 -19.28 -2.22 6.10
C ILE A 68 -20.67 -2.82 5.95
N ALA A 69 -21.25 -2.80 4.75
CA ALA A 69 -22.53 -3.45 4.46
C ALA A 69 -22.50 -4.97 4.72
N GLN A 70 -21.30 -5.58 4.72
CA GLN A 70 -21.06 -6.98 5.06
C GLN A 70 -20.50 -7.17 6.49
N GLU A 71 -20.69 -6.19 7.37
CA GLU A 71 -20.28 -6.22 8.78
C GLU A 71 -18.77 -6.45 8.98
N LYS A 72 -17.92 -5.93 8.05
CA LYS A 72 -16.47 -6.03 8.12
C LYS A 72 -15.85 -4.80 8.76
N LYS A 73 -14.78 -5.01 9.53
CA LYS A 73 -13.95 -3.95 10.09
C LYS A 73 -12.82 -3.61 9.15
N VAL A 74 -12.66 -2.32 8.85
CA VAL A 74 -11.75 -1.86 7.80
C VAL A 74 -10.76 -0.82 8.33
N GLY A 75 -9.48 -1.10 8.18
CA GLY A 75 -8.42 -0.12 8.35
C GLY A 75 -7.99 0.43 6.98
N VAL A 76 -7.70 1.73 6.88
CA VAL A 76 -7.23 2.35 5.64
C VAL A 76 -5.96 3.16 5.90
N LEU A 77 -4.94 2.90 5.10
CA LEU A 77 -3.71 3.69 5.03
C LEU A 77 -3.68 4.39 3.67
N CYS A 78 -3.86 5.71 3.66
CA CYS A 78 -3.69 6.52 2.46
C CYS A 78 -2.25 7.04 2.45
N VAL A 79 -1.47 6.64 1.46
CA VAL A 79 -0.12 7.17 1.28
C VAL A 79 -0.22 8.39 0.38
N ASP A 80 0.14 9.57 0.89
CA ASP A 80 0.08 10.84 0.19
C ASP A 80 1.48 11.35 -0.15
N PRO A 81 1.65 12.12 -1.25
CA PRO A 81 2.91 12.82 -1.48
C PRO A 81 3.24 13.73 -0.30
N SER A 82 4.50 13.75 0.09
CA SER A 82 4.94 14.71 1.10
C SER A 82 4.80 16.14 0.59
N SER A 83 4.29 17.03 1.43
CA SER A 83 4.41 18.45 1.17
C SER A 83 5.90 18.83 1.05
N PRO A 84 6.33 19.54 -0.02
CA PRO A 84 7.72 19.95 -0.18
C PRO A 84 8.21 20.87 0.95
N PHE A 85 7.29 21.47 1.71
CA PHE A 85 7.63 22.44 2.77
C PHE A 85 7.63 21.83 4.18
N ASN A 86 6.73 20.87 4.47
CA ASN A 86 6.50 20.40 5.84
C ASN A 86 6.62 18.87 6.01
N LEU A 87 6.96 18.12 4.96
CA LEU A 87 7.04 16.65 4.94
C LEU A 87 5.78 15.93 5.47
N GLY A 88 4.67 16.66 5.61
CA GLY A 88 3.38 16.13 6.03
C GLY A 88 2.51 15.69 4.84
N ALA A 89 1.54 14.80 5.09
CA ALA A 89 0.58 14.37 4.09
C ALA A 89 -0.33 15.53 3.64
N LEU A 90 -0.65 15.60 2.35
CA LEU A 90 -1.65 16.52 1.83
C LEU A 90 -3.04 16.00 2.19
N LEU A 91 -3.88 16.85 2.80
CA LEU A 91 -5.17 16.48 3.39
C LEU A 91 -6.28 16.11 2.38
N GLY A 92 -5.98 16.04 1.08
CA GLY A 92 -6.97 15.88 0.02
C GLY A 92 -7.83 14.61 0.13
N ASP A 93 -7.24 13.48 0.53
CA ASP A 93 -7.97 12.21 0.62
C ASP A 93 -8.84 12.11 1.87
N ARG A 94 -8.50 12.84 2.94
CA ARG A 94 -9.35 12.93 4.13
C ARG A 94 -10.74 13.48 3.84
N ILE A 95 -10.85 14.47 2.96
CA ILE A 95 -12.14 15.11 2.64
C ILE A 95 -13.09 14.11 1.95
N ARG A 96 -12.55 13.22 1.12
CA ARG A 96 -13.33 12.26 0.32
C ARG A 96 -13.96 11.15 1.15
N MET A 97 -13.30 10.72 2.22
CA MET A 97 -13.74 9.62 3.09
C MET A 97 -14.35 10.14 4.40
N SER A 98 -14.80 11.39 4.44
CA SER A 98 -15.30 12.04 5.68
C SER A 98 -16.51 11.35 6.30
N GLU A 99 -17.30 10.62 5.51
CA GLU A 99 -18.43 9.81 5.96
C GLU A 99 -18.02 8.75 6.98
N TRP A 100 -16.80 8.22 6.87
CA TRP A 100 -16.30 7.10 7.67
C TRP A 100 -15.56 7.49 8.96
N TYR A 101 -15.22 8.77 9.16
CA TYR A 101 -14.38 9.18 10.30
C TYR A 101 -14.95 8.85 11.68
N ASN A 102 -16.25 8.83 11.79
CA ASN A 102 -16.93 8.52 13.04
C ASN A 102 -17.52 7.10 13.05
N HIS A 103 -17.27 6.30 12.02
CA HIS A 103 -17.78 4.94 11.97
C HIS A 103 -16.95 4.03 12.89
N PRO A 104 -17.56 3.28 13.82
CA PRO A 104 -16.83 2.49 14.82
C PRO A 104 -15.95 1.39 14.23
N ASP A 105 -16.33 0.85 13.07
CA ASP A 105 -15.63 -0.24 12.42
C ASP A 105 -14.69 0.22 11.29
N VAL A 106 -14.44 1.54 11.18
CA VAL A 106 -13.53 2.11 10.19
C VAL A 106 -12.44 2.94 10.86
N PHE A 107 -11.20 2.73 10.45
CA PHE A 107 -10.08 3.57 10.86
C PHE A 107 -9.31 4.03 9.62
N ILE A 108 -9.09 5.34 9.49
CA ILE A 108 -8.38 5.93 8.33
C ILE A 108 -7.18 6.73 8.84
N ARG A 109 -6.02 6.46 8.24
CA ARG A 109 -4.78 7.19 8.51
C ARG A 109 -4.08 7.57 7.22
N SER A 110 -3.77 8.87 7.06
CA SER A 110 -2.88 9.33 6.00
C SER A 110 -1.42 9.28 6.46
N LEU A 111 -0.55 8.82 5.59
CA LEU A 111 0.89 8.74 5.77
C LEU A 111 1.58 9.51 4.65
N ALA A 112 2.57 10.33 4.98
CA ALA A 112 3.38 11.03 3.98
C ALA A 112 4.50 10.13 3.48
N THR A 113 4.85 10.20 2.19
CA THR A 113 5.98 9.43 1.62
C THR A 113 7.34 9.78 2.21
N ARG A 114 7.47 10.94 2.88
CA ARG A 114 8.71 11.46 3.50
C ARG A 114 9.92 11.40 2.58
N GLY A 115 9.73 11.60 1.27
CA GLY A 115 10.81 11.58 0.28
C GLY A 115 11.30 10.19 -0.10
N SER A 116 10.60 9.13 0.30
CA SER A 116 10.90 7.77 -0.15
C SER A 116 10.85 7.69 -1.68
N LEU A 117 11.92 7.19 -2.29
CA LEU A 117 12.02 7.04 -3.74
C LEU A 117 11.03 5.99 -4.28
N GLY A 118 10.57 5.06 -3.43
CA GLY A 118 9.59 4.04 -3.75
C GLY A 118 8.14 4.51 -3.71
N GLY A 119 7.85 5.71 -3.15
CA GLY A 119 6.48 6.27 -3.08
C GLY A 119 5.59 5.69 -2.00
N LEU A 120 6.08 4.79 -1.14
CA LEU A 120 5.46 4.37 0.10
C LEU A 120 6.14 5.04 1.31
N HIS A 121 5.46 5.03 2.45
CA HIS A 121 6.06 5.50 3.69
C HIS A 121 7.16 4.52 4.16
N PRO A 122 8.36 4.97 4.61
CA PRO A 122 9.45 4.08 5.02
C PRO A 122 9.08 3.05 6.09
N LYS A 123 8.10 3.35 6.94
CA LYS A 123 7.59 2.48 8.00
C LYS A 123 6.26 1.81 7.67
N ILE A 124 5.92 1.68 6.38
CA ILE A 124 4.62 1.15 5.97
C ILE A 124 4.41 -0.31 6.43
N LEU A 125 5.48 -1.12 6.46
CA LEU A 125 5.44 -2.50 6.91
C LEU A 125 5.09 -2.59 8.39
N GLU A 126 5.83 -1.86 9.23
CA GLU A 126 5.63 -1.82 10.68
C GLU A 126 4.25 -1.26 11.04
N ILE A 127 3.81 -0.20 10.35
CA ILE A 127 2.50 0.41 10.56
C ILE A 127 1.38 -0.55 10.15
N ALA A 128 1.52 -1.26 9.04
CA ALA A 128 0.55 -2.26 8.61
C ALA A 128 0.43 -3.41 9.64
N ASP A 129 1.54 -3.85 10.22
CA ASP A 129 1.52 -4.88 11.26
C ASP A 129 0.89 -4.38 12.58
N VAL A 130 1.11 -3.13 12.95
CA VAL A 130 0.38 -2.49 14.07
C VAL A 130 -1.12 -2.47 13.79
N MET A 131 -1.54 -2.14 12.57
CA MET A 131 -2.96 -2.16 12.21
C MET A 131 -3.55 -3.56 12.25
N LYS A 132 -2.80 -4.59 11.84
CA LYS A 132 -3.24 -5.98 11.96
C LYS A 132 -3.56 -6.39 13.40
N ALA A 133 -2.88 -5.81 14.38
CA ALA A 133 -3.15 -6.05 15.79
C ALA A 133 -4.47 -5.43 16.29
N ALA A 134 -5.11 -4.55 15.52
CA ALA A 134 -6.34 -3.84 15.88
C ALA A 134 -7.63 -4.55 15.46
N ASN A 135 -7.57 -5.85 15.15
CA ASN A 135 -8.71 -6.70 14.81
C ASN A 135 -9.55 -6.22 13.62
N PHE A 136 -8.91 -5.65 12.58
CA PHE A 136 -9.56 -5.43 11.29
C PHE A 136 -9.68 -6.75 10.50
N ASP A 137 -10.75 -6.87 9.71
CA ASP A 137 -10.88 -7.94 8.72
C ASP A 137 -10.00 -7.63 7.49
N PHE A 138 -10.03 -6.35 7.06
CA PHE A 138 -9.30 -5.86 5.91
C PHE A 138 -8.52 -4.58 6.24
N ILE A 139 -7.34 -4.47 5.63
CA ILE A 139 -6.54 -3.26 5.66
C ILE A 139 -6.31 -2.84 4.20
N ILE A 140 -6.85 -1.70 3.81
CA ILE A 140 -6.62 -1.12 2.49
C ILE A 140 -5.41 -0.20 2.56
N ILE A 141 -4.46 -0.38 1.64
CA ILE A 141 -3.33 0.54 1.48
C ILE A 141 -3.44 1.15 0.09
N GLU A 142 -3.70 2.46 0.05
CA GLU A 142 -3.81 3.22 -1.18
C GLU A 142 -2.50 3.96 -1.45
N THR A 143 -1.94 3.79 -2.67
CA THR A 143 -0.70 4.45 -3.09
C THR A 143 -0.97 5.79 -3.76
N VAL A 144 0.05 6.65 -3.80
CA VAL A 144 -0.01 7.97 -4.48
C VAL A 144 -0.33 7.85 -5.97
N GLY A 145 0.13 6.77 -6.62
CA GLY A 145 0.01 6.59 -8.06
C GLY A 145 1.12 7.27 -8.87
N VAL A 146 2.26 7.57 -8.24
CA VAL A 146 3.46 8.11 -8.92
C VAL A 146 4.70 7.35 -8.43
N GLY A 147 5.65 7.14 -9.32
CA GLY A 147 6.92 6.50 -8.99
C GLY A 147 6.87 4.97 -8.99
N GLN A 148 7.72 4.34 -8.18
CA GLN A 148 7.82 2.87 -8.06
C GLN A 148 6.90 2.29 -6.95
N SER A 149 6.09 3.12 -6.29
CA SER A 149 5.14 2.72 -5.25
C SER A 149 4.17 1.61 -5.72
N GLU A 150 3.96 1.56 -7.01
CA GLU A 150 3.10 0.58 -7.65
C GLU A 150 3.67 -0.84 -7.54
N VAL A 151 4.98 -1.02 -7.57
CA VAL A 151 5.64 -2.32 -7.44
C VAL A 151 5.83 -2.69 -5.96
N GLU A 152 6.20 -1.73 -5.12
CA GLU A 152 6.43 -1.96 -3.69
C GLU A 152 5.17 -2.44 -2.95
N ILE A 153 3.98 -1.93 -3.35
CA ILE A 153 2.71 -2.36 -2.73
C ILE A 153 2.44 -3.85 -2.91
N ALA A 154 2.89 -4.45 -4.02
CA ALA A 154 2.70 -5.87 -4.28
C ALA A 154 3.46 -6.77 -3.31
N GLY A 155 4.62 -6.31 -2.80
CA GLY A 155 5.37 -6.99 -1.75
C GLY A 155 4.67 -6.94 -0.38
N LEU A 156 3.77 -5.98 -0.18
CA LEU A 156 3.05 -5.77 1.07
C LEU A 156 1.64 -6.38 1.08
N ALA A 157 0.93 -6.31 -0.04
CA ALA A 157 -0.47 -6.69 -0.14
C ALA A 157 -0.68 -8.21 -0.30
N ASP A 158 -1.76 -8.73 0.28
CA ASP A 158 -2.25 -10.09 0.02
C ASP A 158 -3.01 -10.16 -1.32
N ALA A 159 -3.57 -9.03 -1.76
CA ALA A 159 -4.14 -8.85 -3.09
C ALA A 159 -3.89 -7.42 -3.60
N THR A 160 -3.44 -7.28 -4.85
CA THR A 160 -3.14 -6.00 -5.47
C THR A 160 -4.19 -5.66 -6.54
N VAL A 161 -4.88 -4.54 -6.36
CA VAL A 161 -5.87 -3.98 -7.28
C VAL A 161 -5.22 -2.82 -8.04
N VAL A 162 -5.10 -2.97 -9.36
CA VAL A 162 -4.59 -1.91 -10.24
C VAL A 162 -5.76 -1.20 -10.90
N VAL A 163 -5.89 0.10 -10.59
CA VAL A 163 -6.99 0.95 -11.08
C VAL A 163 -6.52 1.77 -12.27
N VAL A 164 -7.23 1.64 -13.38
CA VAL A 164 -6.97 2.36 -14.63
C VAL A 164 -8.26 3.02 -15.13
N VAL A 165 -8.14 3.91 -16.11
CA VAL A 165 -9.28 4.62 -16.73
C VAL A 165 -9.21 4.51 -18.26
N PRO A 166 -10.34 4.61 -18.99
CA PRO A 166 -10.36 4.45 -20.44
C PRO A 166 -9.45 5.41 -21.19
N GLU A 167 -9.24 6.63 -20.68
CA GLU A 167 -8.37 7.64 -21.30
C GLU A 167 -6.88 7.32 -21.23
N ALA A 168 -6.49 6.36 -20.43
CA ALA A 168 -5.11 5.89 -20.32
C ALA A 168 -4.69 4.98 -21.49
N GLY A 169 -5.33 5.07 -22.68
CA GLY A 169 -5.06 4.20 -23.82
C GLY A 169 -3.60 4.13 -24.23
N ASP A 170 -2.92 5.26 -24.34
CA ASP A 170 -1.48 5.32 -24.63
C ASP A 170 -0.63 4.91 -23.42
N GLU A 171 -1.12 5.15 -22.19
CA GLU A 171 -0.46 4.72 -20.96
C GLU A 171 -0.54 3.22 -20.76
N VAL A 172 -1.56 2.53 -21.27
CA VAL A 172 -1.65 1.06 -21.22
C VAL A 172 -0.59 0.40 -22.10
N GLN A 173 -0.26 1.01 -23.25
CA GLN A 173 0.84 0.54 -24.10
C GLN A 173 2.21 0.83 -23.46
N THR A 174 2.30 1.90 -22.69
CA THR A 174 3.46 2.27 -21.86
C THR A 174 3.36 1.77 -20.44
N MET A 175 2.23 1.12 -20.07
CA MET A 175 2.07 0.54 -18.74
C MET A 175 3.22 -0.42 -18.52
N LYS A 176 4.17 0.04 -17.73
CA LYS A 176 5.44 -0.65 -17.47
C LYS A 176 5.11 -2.11 -17.17
N ALA A 177 5.87 -3.01 -17.75
CA ALA A 177 5.74 -4.46 -17.51
C ALA A 177 5.53 -4.81 -16.03
N GLY A 178 6.08 -3.98 -15.11
CA GLY A 178 5.90 -4.10 -13.67
C GLY A 178 4.46 -4.07 -13.17
N LEU A 179 3.58 -3.17 -13.66
CA LEU A 179 2.18 -3.12 -13.22
C LEU A 179 1.38 -4.36 -13.62
N MET A 180 1.68 -4.92 -14.79
CA MET A 180 1.05 -6.15 -15.26
C MET A 180 1.49 -7.37 -14.45
N GLU A 181 2.73 -7.36 -13.95
CA GLU A 181 3.27 -8.47 -13.16
C GLU A 181 2.72 -8.53 -11.76
N ILE A 182 2.42 -7.38 -11.17
CA ILE A 182 1.98 -7.26 -9.77
C ILE A 182 0.47 -7.35 -9.59
N ALA A 183 -0.34 -7.08 -10.62
CA ALA A 183 -1.78 -7.03 -10.53
C ALA A 183 -2.38 -8.41 -10.25
N ASP A 184 -3.23 -8.50 -9.24
CA ASP A 184 -4.13 -9.62 -9.03
C ASP A 184 -5.49 -9.35 -9.65
N ILE A 185 -5.91 -8.08 -9.70
CA ILE A 185 -7.16 -7.62 -10.29
C ILE A 185 -6.89 -6.29 -10.99
N PHE A 186 -7.42 -6.14 -12.22
CA PHE A 186 -7.52 -4.84 -12.86
C PHE A 186 -8.91 -4.26 -12.70
N VAL A 187 -8.98 -2.98 -12.38
CA VAL A 187 -10.21 -2.21 -12.35
C VAL A 187 -10.15 -1.14 -13.42
N VAL A 188 -11.08 -1.19 -14.36
CA VAL A 188 -11.33 -0.09 -15.30
C VAL A 188 -12.40 0.80 -14.68
N ASN A 189 -11.94 1.84 -13.98
CA ASN A 189 -12.84 2.80 -13.32
C ASN A 189 -13.31 3.88 -14.30
N LYS A 190 -14.35 4.63 -13.92
CA LYS A 190 -15.03 5.58 -14.80
C LYS A 190 -15.54 4.93 -16.10
N ALA A 191 -16.08 3.72 -15.97
CA ALA A 191 -16.55 2.92 -17.09
C ALA A 191 -17.79 3.48 -17.81
N ASP A 192 -18.34 4.59 -17.33
CA ASP A 192 -19.35 5.42 -18.00
C ASP A 192 -18.77 6.32 -19.10
N ARG A 193 -17.43 6.38 -19.23
CA ARG A 193 -16.78 7.17 -20.27
C ARG A 193 -16.75 6.45 -21.62
N PRO A 194 -16.69 7.20 -22.73
CA PRO A 194 -16.54 6.62 -24.06
C PRO A 194 -15.37 5.62 -24.11
N ASP A 195 -15.49 4.61 -24.98
CA ASP A 195 -14.47 3.60 -25.27
C ASP A 195 -14.07 2.66 -24.12
N ALA A 196 -14.76 2.71 -22.97
CA ALA A 196 -14.46 1.83 -21.83
C ALA A 196 -14.48 0.34 -22.21
N ASP A 197 -15.41 -0.11 -23.04
CA ASP A 197 -15.50 -1.50 -23.49
C ASP A 197 -14.36 -1.89 -24.45
N VAL A 198 -13.97 -0.96 -25.32
CA VAL A 198 -12.81 -1.15 -26.22
C VAL A 198 -11.53 -1.25 -25.37
N PHE A 199 -11.38 -0.38 -24.39
CA PHE A 199 -10.25 -0.39 -23.47
C PHE A 199 -10.16 -1.71 -22.70
N VAL A 200 -11.27 -2.21 -22.11
CA VAL A 200 -11.31 -3.50 -21.44
C VAL A 200 -10.91 -4.65 -22.35
N LYS A 201 -11.41 -4.66 -23.60
CA LYS A 201 -11.06 -5.67 -24.60
C LYS A 201 -9.54 -5.66 -24.90
N ASN A 202 -8.98 -4.48 -25.10
CA ASN A 202 -7.55 -4.30 -25.36
C ASN A 202 -6.71 -4.75 -24.16
N LEU A 203 -7.09 -4.34 -22.95
CA LEU A 203 -6.40 -4.75 -21.71
C LEU A 203 -6.40 -6.28 -21.56
N ARG A 204 -7.54 -6.94 -21.76
CA ARG A 204 -7.64 -8.40 -21.73
C ARG A 204 -6.75 -9.07 -22.78
N SER A 205 -6.69 -8.50 -23.98
CA SER A 205 -5.83 -9.01 -25.06
C SER A 205 -4.34 -8.95 -24.72
N ILE A 206 -3.91 -7.89 -24.02
CA ILE A 206 -2.52 -7.71 -23.56
C ILE A 206 -2.19 -8.67 -22.40
N LEU A 207 -3.13 -8.94 -21.50
CA LEU A 207 -2.93 -9.84 -20.36
C LEU A 207 -2.83 -11.31 -20.75
N THR A 208 -3.46 -11.72 -21.86
CA THR A 208 -3.53 -13.12 -22.32
C THR A 208 -2.17 -13.72 -22.70
N PRO A 209 -1.25 -13.04 -23.45
CA PRO A 209 0.05 -13.59 -23.84
C PRO A 209 1.07 -13.70 -22.69
N ALA A 210 0.90 -12.95 -21.61
CA ALA A 210 1.85 -12.86 -20.51
C ALA A 210 1.82 -14.05 -19.52
N HIS A 211 1.29 -15.22 -19.93
CA HIS A 211 1.09 -16.42 -19.08
C HIS A 211 0.25 -16.20 -17.81
N LYS A 212 -0.46 -15.08 -17.71
CA LYS A 212 -1.41 -14.78 -16.62
C LYS A 212 -2.85 -14.88 -17.14
N THR A 213 -3.21 -16.01 -17.73
CA THR A 213 -4.61 -16.31 -18.04
C THR A 213 -5.40 -16.36 -16.75
N GLY A 214 -6.33 -15.43 -16.57
CA GLY A 214 -7.23 -15.44 -15.43
C GLY A 214 -7.20 -14.20 -14.53
N ILE A 215 -6.39 -13.17 -14.80
CA ILE A 215 -6.48 -11.92 -14.03
C ILE A 215 -7.84 -11.27 -14.32
N PRO A 216 -8.71 -11.08 -13.30
CA PRO A 216 -9.99 -10.41 -13.49
C PRO A 216 -9.81 -8.96 -13.94
N VAL A 217 -10.66 -8.53 -14.89
CA VAL A 217 -10.77 -7.14 -15.32
C VAL A 217 -12.20 -6.70 -15.06
N ILE A 218 -12.41 -5.85 -14.06
CA ILE A 218 -13.71 -5.41 -13.56
C ILE A 218 -13.94 -3.96 -13.99
N LYS A 219 -15.13 -3.67 -14.49
CA LYS A 219 -15.56 -2.30 -14.77
C LYS A 219 -16.21 -1.71 -13.53
N THR A 220 -15.87 -0.46 -13.19
CA THR A 220 -16.50 0.26 -12.09
C THR A 220 -16.84 1.69 -12.47
N ILE A 221 -17.90 2.21 -11.85
CA ILE A 221 -18.18 3.64 -11.75
C ILE A 221 -18.22 3.95 -10.26
N ALA A 222 -17.03 4.12 -9.67
CA ALA A 222 -16.87 4.20 -8.22
C ALA A 222 -17.73 5.29 -7.57
N SER A 223 -17.92 6.43 -8.24
CA SER A 223 -18.78 7.53 -7.78
C SER A 223 -20.28 7.15 -7.68
N ARG A 224 -20.71 6.10 -8.37
CA ARG A 224 -22.08 5.56 -8.32
C ARG A 224 -22.15 4.22 -7.59
N LYS A 225 -21.02 3.73 -7.07
CA LYS A 225 -20.87 2.41 -6.43
C LYS A 225 -21.19 1.23 -7.37
N GLU A 226 -21.21 1.45 -8.68
CA GLU A 226 -21.45 0.42 -9.69
C GLU A 226 -20.20 -0.44 -9.90
N GLY A 227 -20.37 -1.78 -9.95
CA GLY A 227 -19.30 -2.76 -10.10
C GLY A 227 -18.45 -3.00 -8.84
N VAL A 228 -18.70 -2.26 -7.75
CA VAL A 228 -17.90 -2.33 -6.51
C VAL A 228 -18.13 -3.64 -5.77
N LYS A 229 -19.37 -4.12 -5.73
CA LYS A 229 -19.72 -5.42 -5.14
C LYS A 229 -19.00 -6.57 -5.85
N GLU A 230 -19.06 -6.60 -7.21
CA GLU A 230 -18.32 -7.60 -8.00
C GLU A 230 -16.83 -7.54 -7.74
N LEU A 231 -16.26 -6.33 -7.63
CA LEU A 231 -14.86 -6.15 -7.29
C LEU A 231 -14.53 -6.75 -5.92
N PHE A 232 -15.35 -6.48 -4.89
CA PHE A 232 -15.12 -7.02 -3.55
C PHE A 232 -15.22 -8.56 -3.50
N GLU A 233 -16.17 -9.15 -4.23
CA GLU A 233 -16.27 -10.59 -4.40
C GLU A 233 -14.99 -11.17 -5.03
N LYS A 234 -14.47 -10.53 -6.09
CA LYS A 234 -13.22 -10.97 -6.75
C LYS A 234 -11.99 -10.80 -5.87
N ILE A 235 -11.91 -9.72 -5.08
CA ILE A 235 -10.85 -9.54 -4.08
C ILE A 235 -10.90 -10.70 -3.06
N THR A 236 -12.10 -11.01 -2.55
CA THR A 236 -12.28 -12.07 -1.56
C THR A 236 -11.89 -13.45 -2.13
N ASP A 237 -12.23 -13.75 -3.38
CA ASP A 237 -11.85 -14.99 -4.06
C ASP A 237 -10.32 -15.06 -4.24
N GLN A 238 -9.69 -13.97 -4.65
CA GLN A 238 -8.23 -13.89 -4.82
C GLN A 238 -7.49 -14.12 -3.49
N LEU A 239 -7.98 -13.53 -2.40
CA LEU A 239 -7.40 -13.71 -1.07
C LEU A 239 -7.44 -15.16 -0.58
N LYS A 240 -8.45 -15.96 -0.98
CA LYS A 240 -8.52 -17.40 -0.69
C LYS A 240 -7.42 -18.18 -1.44
N VAL A 241 -7.18 -17.84 -2.71
CA VAL A 241 -6.15 -18.46 -3.55
C VAL A 241 -4.75 -18.12 -3.01
N THR A 242 -4.49 -16.87 -2.70
CA THR A 242 -3.18 -16.42 -2.19
C THR A 242 -2.82 -17.08 -0.85
N ALA A 243 -3.80 -17.36 0.00
CA ALA A 243 -3.56 -18.00 1.29
C ALA A 243 -3.00 -19.43 1.19
N SER A 244 -3.15 -20.09 0.04
CA SER A 244 -2.79 -21.50 -0.19
C SER A 244 -1.53 -21.72 -1.04
N THR A 245 -0.82 -20.64 -1.45
CA THR A 245 0.27 -20.71 -2.43
C THR A 245 1.64 -20.34 -1.84
N ASP A 246 2.72 -20.75 -2.52
CA ASP A 246 4.12 -20.36 -2.25
C ASP A 246 4.30 -18.83 -2.25
N ARG A 247 3.39 -18.07 -2.86
CA ARG A 247 3.39 -16.61 -2.88
C ARG A 247 3.41 -16.00 -1.47
N LYS A 248 2.72 -16.60 -0.50
CA LYS A 248 2.72 -16.14 0.89
C LYS A 248 4.14 -16.14 1.48
N TYR A 249 4.86 -17.21 1.28
CA TYR A 249 6.25 -17.33 1.79
C TYR A 249 7.20 -16.42 1.03
N PHE A 250 7.00 -16.27 -0.28
CA PHE A 250 7.75 -15.30 -1.07
C PHE A 250 7.56 -13.87 -0.54
N LEU A 251 6.32 -13.42 -0.36
CA LEU A 251 6.01 -12.09 0.18
C LEU A 251 6.57 -11.89 1.59
N MET A 252 6.51 -12.93 2.45
CA MET A 252 7.12 -12.87 3.77
C MET A 252 8.65 -12.75 3.71
N ALA A 253 9.29 -13.46 2.79
CA ALA A 253 10.74 -13.38 2.60
C ALA A 253 11.16 -11.99 2.11
N GLU A 254 10.44 -11.42 1.13
CA GLU A 254 10.66 -10.06 0.65
C GLU A 254 10.53 -9.01 1.77
N ARG A 255 9.48 -9.12 2.59
CA ARG A 255 9.29 -8.23 3.76
C ARG A 255 10.44 -8.37 4.77
N ALA A 256 10.80 -9.61 5.09
CA ALA A 256 11.91 -9.87 6.02
C ALA A 256 13.22 -9.31 5.48
N TYR A 257 13.48 -9.47 4.19
CA TYR A 257 14.67 -8.93 3.54
C TYR A 257 14.71 -7.40 3.64
N GLN A 258 13.63 -6.72 3.31
CA GLN A 258 13.53 -5.26 3.42
C GLN A 258 13.75 -4.77 4.85
N LEU A 259 13.16 -5.42 5.85
CA LEU A 259 13.35 -5.05 7.26
C LEU A 259 14.80 -5.28 7.71
N ILE A 260 15.44 -6.38 7.28
CA ILE A 260 16.84 -6.67 7.57
C ILE A 260 17.74 -5.61 6.91
N GLU A 261 17.47 -5.26 5.66
CA GLU A 261 18.22 -4.23 4.93
C GLU A 261 18.11 -2.88 5.65
N GLN A 262 16.89 -2.43 5.97
CA GLN A 262 16.65 -1.19 6.71
C GLN A 262 17.39 -1.19 8.06
N TYR A 263 17.32 -2.30 8.80
CA TYR A 263 17.98 -2.41 10.09
C TYR A 263 19.50 -2.36 9.98
N ARG A 264 20.07 -3.06 8.99
CA ARG A 264 21.52 -3.08 8.77
C ARG A 264 22.06 -1.76 8.24
N MET A 265 21.25 -1.03 7.48
CA MET A 265 21.62 0.27 6.87
C MET A 265 21.27 1.48 7.73
N LYS A 266 20.68 1.28 8.92
CA LYS A 266 20.16 2.37 9.75
C LYS A 266 21.20 3.43 10.12
N ASP A 267 22.45 3.03 10.26
CA ASP A 267 23.57 3.89 10.66
C ASP A 267 24.32 4.47 9.44
N ILE A 268 23.82 4.20 8.21
CA ILE A 268 24.42 4.65 6.96
C ILE A 268 23.48 5.61 6.25
N SER A 269 23.80 6.89 6.32
CA SER A 269 23.02 7.94 5.66
C SER A 269 23.60 8.28 4.27
N LYS A 270 22.76 8.38 3.25
CA LYS A 270 23.20 8.84 1.92
C LYS A 270 23.80 10.25 1.96
N GLU A 271 23.31 11.09 2.85
CA GLU A 271 23.82 12.46 3.03
C GLU A 271 25.24 12.45 3.63
N ASP A 272 25.49 11.59 4.61
CA ASP A 272 26.82 11.48 5.23
C ASP A 272 27.80 10.82 4.26
N LEU A 273 27.38 9.77 3.53
CA LEU A 273 28.18 9.20 2.45
C LEU A 273 28.56 10.27 1.41
N ARG A 274 27.61 11.11 1.03
CA ARG A 274 27.86 12.20 0.09
C ARG A 274 28.91 13.17 0.61
N LYS A 275 28.77 13.63 1.86
CA LYS A 275 29.74 14.54 2.51
C LYS A 275 31.13 13.94 2.56
N GLU A 276 31.23 12.64 2.91
CA GLU A 276 32.51 11.93 2.93
C GLU A 276 33.13 11.82 1.53
N ILE A 277 32.34 11.50 0.52
CA ILE A 277 32.79 11.41 -0.88
C ILE A 277 33.27 12.78 -1.37
N GLU A 278 32.51 13.85 -1.12
CA GLU A 278 32.88 15.22 -1.48
C GLU A 278 34.20 15.68 -0.84
N SER A 279 34.52 15.17 0.35
CA SER A 279 35.76 15.50 1.06
C SER A 279 37.01 14.82 0.50
N LYS A 280 36.87 13.78 -0.32
CA LYS A 280 37.96 12.93 -0.83
C LYS A 280 38.26 13.25 -2.29
N GLN A 281 39.48 13.72 -2.60
CA GLN A 281 39.97 13.83 -3.98
C GLN A 281 40.44 12.47 -4.48
N ASN A 282 40.08 12.07 -5.71
CA ASN A 282 40.46 10.80 -6.37
C ASN A 282 39.98 9.54 -5.60
N LEU A 283 38.69 9.48 -5.32
CA LEU A 283 38.06 8.37 -4.62
C LEU A 283 37.92 7.12 -5.51
N ASN A 284 38.45 5.98 -5.06
CA ASN A 284 38.03 4.68 -5.56
C ASN A 284 36.81 4.21 -4.74
N LEU A 285 35.66 4.14 -5.38
CA LEU A 285 34.38 3.81 -4.71
C LEU A 285 34.44 2.44 -4.02
N TYR A 286 35.06 1.44 -4.62
CA TYR A 286 35.16 0.08 -4.06
C TYR A 286 36.03 0.03 -2.81
N GLN A 287 37.12 0.80 -2.76
CA GLN A 287 37.92 0.95 -1.56
C GLN A 287 37.20 1.72 -0.46
N PHE A 288 36.44 2.75 -0.84
CA PHE A 288 35.64 3.54 0.09
C PHE A 288 34.61 2.73 0.82
N ILE A 289 33.84 1.88 0.11
CA ILE A 289 32.76 1.09 0.71
C ILE A 289 33.25 -0.05 1.60
N GLN A 290 34.52 -0.47 1.50
CA GLN A 290 35.05 -1.54 2.34
C GLN A 290 34.94 -1.27 3.86
N GLN A 291 35.00 0.00 4.27
CA GLN A 291 34.85 0.40 5.68
C GLN A 291 33.44 0.10 6.25
N TYR A 292 32.45 -0.15 5.40
CA TYR A 292 31.07 -0.46 5.78
C TYR A 292 30.72 -1.95 5.72
N PHE A 293 31.70 -2.83 5.43
CA PHE A 293 31.45 -4.28 5.31
C PHE A 293 31.72 -5.05 6.61
N ASN A 294 32.07 -4.37 7.70
CA ASN A 294 32.34 -4.99 9.01
C ASN A 294 31.11 -5.02 9.90
#